data_e8d2bd2ac2d7288e2fc3636ab6d910ff
#
_entry.id   e8d2bd2ac2d7288e2fc3636ab6d910ff
#
_cell.length_a   1.000
_cell.length_b   1.000
_cell.length_c   1.000
_cell.angle_alpha   90.00
_cell.angle_beta   90.00
_cell.angle_gamma   90.00
#
_symmetry.space_group_name_H-M   'P 1'
#
loop_
_entity.id
_entity.type
_entity.pdbx_description
1 polymer ?
#
loop_
_entity_poly.entity_id
_entity_poly.type
_entity_poly.pdbx_seq_one_letter_code
_entity_poly.pdbx_strand_id
1 'polypeptide(L)'
;MDWTVEESVKNERLKTDLITNVSHDIKTPLTSIINYVDLLKREDFEDPKIRNYLQVLEEKAYRLKTLTEDVVEASKVSSGNISLEMMNLNLVELVNQTSAEFEEKFEARNLKMIMNLPTEPATIYADGRRMWRVLANVFNNAAKYAMEGSRVYVDLVQTGEEVQLTIKNV
;
A
#
# COMPACT_ATOMS: atom_id res chain seq x y z
N MET A 1 22.04 -11.23 -30.79
CA MET A 1 22.45 -11.87 -29.53
C MET A 1 21.29 -12.71 -29.04
N ASP A 2 21.41 -14.01 -29.14
CA ASP A 2 20.38 -14.93 -28.63
C ASP A 2 20.63 -15.12 -27.13
N TRP A 3 19.81 -14.46 -26.30
CA TRP A 3 19.83 -14.69 -24.86
C TRP A 3 19.03 -15.95 -24.57
N THR A 4 19.61 -16.91 -23.85
CA THR A 4 18.88 -18.06 -23.38
C THR A 4 17.89 -17.66 -22.28
N VAL A 5 16.81 -18.40 -22.10
CA VAL A 5 15.84 -18.18 -21.00
C VAL A 5 16.55 -18.23 -19.65
N GLU A 6 17.55 -19.09 -19.50
CA GLU A 6 18.35 -19.22 -18.28
C GLU A 6 19.17 -17.96 -17.97
N GLU A 7 19.81 -17.36 -18.98
CA GLU A 7 20.53 -16.10 -18.83
C GLU A 7 19.61 -14.95 -18.50
N SER A 8 18.43 -14.89 -19.10
CA SER A 8 17.41 -13.89 -18.81
C SER A 8 16.92 -13.99 -17.37
N VAL A 9 16.61 -15.18 -16.87
CA VAL A 9 16.21 -15.41 -15.46
C VAL A 9 17.33 -15.03 -14.50
N LYS A 10 18.59 -15.38 -14.83
CA LYS A 10 19.74 -15.00 -14.01
C LYS A 10 19.92 -13.48 -13.92
N ASN A 11 19.76 -12.77 -15.04
CA ASN A 11 19.85 -11.32 -15.07
C ASN A 11 18.75 -10.64 -14.25
N GLU A 12 17.51 -11.15 -14.33
CA GLU A 12 16.41 -10.61 -13.51
C GLU A 12 16.63 -10.87 -12.01
N ARG A 13 17.16 -12.01 -11.63
CA ARG A 13 17.55 -12.28 -10.23
C ARG A 13 18.64 -11.35 -9.74
N LEU A 14 19.68 -11.10 -10.54
CA LEU A 14 20.76 -10.17 -10.20
C LEU A 14 20.24 -8.74 -10.02
N LYS A 15 19.33 -8.28 -10.88
CA LYS A 15 18.67 -6.97 -10.72
C LYS A 15 17.87 -6.91 -9.43
N THR A 16 17.10 -7.95 -9.10
CA THR A 16 16.32 -8.02 -7.87
C THR A 16 17.21 -7.97 -6.63
N ASP A 17 18.28 -8.75 -6.62
CA ASP A 17 19.23 -8.78 -5.51
C ASP A 17 19.92 -7.43 -5.32
N LEU A 18 20.31 -6.77 -6.41
CA LEU A 18 20.91 -5.44 -6.38
C LEU A 18 19.94 -4.40 -5.81
N ILE A 19 18.68 -4.37 -6.28
CA ILE A 19 17.65 -3.46 -5.81
C ILE A 19 17.35 -3.73 -4.33
N THR A 20 17.27 -4.99 -3.90
CA THR A 20 17.05 -5.36 -2.51
C THR A 20 18.20 -4.88 -1.62
N ASN A 21 19.44 -5.06 -2.04
CA ASN A 21 20.62 -4.62 -1.29
C ASN A 21 20.69 -3.09 -1.17
N VAL A 22 20.47 -2.36 -2.26
CA VAL A 22 20.45 -0.89 -2.26
C VAL A 22 19.32 -0.37 -1.37
N SER A 23 18.15 -0.99 -1.43
CA SER A 23 17.00 -0.62 -0.60
C SER A 23 17.27 -0.87 0.89
N HIS A 24 17.94 -1.96 1.23
CA HIS A 24 18.37 -2.22 2.61
C HIS A 24 19.37 -1.16 3.09
N ASP A 25 20.32 -0.76 2.25
CA ASP A 25 21.31 0.25 2.57
C ASP A 25 20.71 1.67 2.69
N ILE A 26 19.59 1.93 2.02
CA ILE A 26 18.80 3.15 2.19
C ILE A 26 17.95 3.09 3.46
N LYS A 27 17.38 1.94 3.76
CA LYS A 27 16.47 1.74 4.92
C LYS A 27 17.18 1.98 6.25
N THR A 28 18.44 1.60 6.37
CA THR A 28 19.21 1.75 7.61
C THR A 28 19.36 3.22 8.04
N PRO A 29 19.92 4.14 7.23
CA PRO A 29 19.98 5.56 7.60
C PRO A 29 18.58 6.20 7.69
N LEU A 30 17.62 5.76 6.89
CA LEU A 30 16.26 6.27 6.93
C LEU A 30 15.56 5.93 8.25
N THR A 31 15.73 4.72 8.77
CA THR A 31 15.23 4.33 10.10
C THR A 31 15.80 5.22 11.19
N SER A 32 17.09 5.55 11.10
CA SER A 32 17.73 6.49 12.01
C SER A 32 17.11 7.90 11.94
N ILE A 33 16.85 8.41 10.73
CA ILE A 33 16.19 9.72 10.52
C ILE A 33 14.79 9.72 11.15
N ILE A 34 14.00 8.67 10.93
CA ILE A 34 12.66 8.54 11.51
C ILE A 34 12.72 8.56 13.03
N ASN A 35 13.64 7.80 13.62
CA ASN A 35 13.82 7.74 15.07
C ASN A 35 14.20 9.10 15.67
N TYR A 36 15.08 9.86 15.01
CA TYR A 36 15.44 11.21 15.48
C TYR A 36 14.31 12.22 15.30
N VAL A 37 13.52 12.14 14.25
CA VAL A 37 12.32 12.96 14.09
C VAL A 37 11.31 12.65 15.20
N ASP A 38 11.09 11.38 15.53
CA ASP A 38 10.21 10.97 16.62
C ASP A 38 10.70 11.49 17.98
N LEU A 39 12.03 11.44 18.24
CA LEU A 39 12.63 11.99 19.45
C LEU A 39 12.45 13.51 19.54
N LEU A 40 12.67 14.23 18.44
CA LEU A 40 12.46 15.68 18.38
C LEU A 40 10.99 16.06 18.59
N LYS A 41 10.05 15.30 18.10
CA LYS A 41 8.62 15.53 18.34
C LYS A 41 8.24 15.37 19.81
N ARG A 42 8.91 14.49 20.55
CA ARG A 42 8.68 14.28 21.99
C ARG A 42 9.18 15.44 22.84
N GLU A 43 10.11 16.26 22.34
CA GLU A 43 10.58 17.47 23.04
C GLU A 43 9.51 18.55 23.13
N ASP A 44 8.40 18.39 22.42
CA ASP A 44 7.22 19.26 22.47
C ASP A 44 7.53 20.75 22.33
N PHE A 45 8.16 21.13 21.23
CA PHE A 45 8.49 22.53 20.92
C PHE A 45 7.25 23.42 20.89
N GLU A 46 7.29 24.56 21.55
CA GLU A 46 6.19 25.51 21.57
C GLU A 46 6.04 26.27 20.23
N ASP A 47 7.15 26.47 19.49
CA ASP A 47 7.14 27.17 18.22
C ASP A 47 6.35 26.38 17.15
N PRO A 48 5.24 26.95 16.63
CA PRO A 48 4.43 26.28 15.60
C PRO A 48 5.19 25.99 14.32
N LYS A 49 6.22 26.79 13.98
CA LYS A 49 7.05 26.57 12.79
C LYS A 49 7.89 25.31 12.94
N ILE A 50 8.49 25.10 14.11
CA ILE A 50 9.29 23.90 14.38
C ILE A 50 8.41 22.65 14.34
N ARG A 51 7.23 22.71 14.95
CA ARG A 51 6.26 21.60 14.88
C ARG A 51 5.86 21.26 13.46
N ASN A 52 5.62 22.27 12.63
CA ASN A 52 5.28 22.07 11.23
C ASN A 52 6.45 21.46 10.43
N TYR A 53 7.68 21.92 10.67
CA TYR A 53 8.85 21.35 10.01
C TYR A 53 9.06 19.88 10.38
N LEU A 54 8.89 19.54 11.65
CA LEU A 54 8.97 18.15 12.12
C LEU A 54 7.88 17.27 11.50
N GLN A 55 6.66 17.79 11.39
CA GLN A 55 5.56 17.08 10.72
C GLN A 55 5.87 16.79 9.25
N VAL A 56 6.38 17.78 8.52
CA VAL A 56 6.77 17.62 7.12
C VAL A 56 7.92 16.61 6.98
N LEU A 57 8.92 16.67 7.85
CA LEU A 57 10.03 15.70 7.85
C LEU A 57 9.56 14.28 8.11
N GLU A 58 8.69 14.09 9.08
CA GLU A 58 8.08 12.79 9.37
C GLU A 58 7.35 12.21 8.16
N GLU A 59 6.46 12.99 7.56
CA GLU A 59 5.69 12.58 6.37
C GLU A 59 6.61 12.19 5.20
N LYS A 60 7.65 12.99 4.94
CA LYS A 60 8.61 12.71 3.86
C LYS A 60 9.47 11.48 4.14
N ALA A 61 9.89 11.29 5.38
CA ALA A 61 10.66 10.11 5.79
C ALA A 61 9.84 8.82 5.66
N TYR A 62 8.60 8.81 6.13
CA TYR A 62 7.70 7.67 5.97
C TYR A 62 7.34 7.40 4.50
N ARG A 63 7.14 8.45 3.71
CA ARG A 63 6.92 8.29 2.27
C ARG A 63 8.11 7.64 1.57
N LEU A 64 9.33 8.05 1.90
CA LEU A 64 10.55 7.45 1.34
C LEU A 64 10.69 5.98 1.75
N LYS A 65 10.36 5.65 3.00
CA LYS A 65 10.30 4.26 3.48
C LYS A 65 9.35 3.41 2.63
N THR A 66 8.12 3.89 2.43
CA THR A 66 7.11 3.19 1.63
C THR A 66 7.56 3.01 0.18
N LEU A 67 8.12 4.05 -0.44
CA LEU A 67 8.64 3.97 -1.82
C LEU A 67 9.77 2.95 -1.95
N THR A 68 10.66 2.89 -0.97
CA THR A 68 11.76 1.91 -0.95
C THR A 68 11.22 0.47 -0.87
N GLU A 69 10.24 0.24 0.00
CA GLU A 69 9.57 -1.05 0.13
C GLU A 69 8.81 -1.44 -1.15
N ASP A 70 8.14 -0.48 -1.78
CA ASP A 70 7.39 -0.70 -3.03
C ASP A 70 8.32 -1.06 -4.21
N VAL A 71 9.48 -0.43 -4.31
CA VAL A 71 10.48 -0.75 -5.34
C VAL A 71 11.00 -2.17 -5.18
N VAL A 72 11.31 -2.60 -3.95
CA VAL A 72 11.74 -3.99 -3.67
C VAL A 72 10.64 -4.97 -4.06
N GLU A 73 9.41 -4.71 -3.66
CA GLU A 73 8.27 -5.58 -3.95
C GLU A 73 8.02 -5.69 -5.45
N ALA A 74 8.00 -4.56 -6.16
CA ALA A 74 7.84 -4.55 -7.62
C ALA A 74 8.95 -5.32 -8.33
N SER A 75 10.19 -5.22 -7.86
CA SER A 75 11.30 -5.97 -8.38
C SER A 75 11.16 -7.49 -8.18
N LYS A 76 10.71 -7.92 -7.00
CA LYS A 76 10.43 -9.32 -6.71
C LYS A 76 9.31 -9.89 -7.59
N VAL A 77 8.26 -9.12 -7.80
CA VAL A 77 7.15 -9.49 -8.71
C VAL A 77 7.68 -9.68 -10.13
N SER A 78 8.43 -8.71 -10.64
CA SER A 78 8.99 -8.73 -11.99
C SER A 78 9.92 -9.92 -12.26
N SER A 79 10.70 -10.33 -11.27
CA SER A 79 11.64 -11.47 -11.38
C SER A 79 11.01 -12.83 -11.10
N GLY A 80 9.72 -12.89 -10.75
CA GLY A 80 9.02 -14.12 -10.36
C GLY A 80 9.47 -14.70 -9.02
N ASN A 81 10.24 -13.98 -8.22
CA ASN A 81 10.75 -14.38 -6.90
C ASN A 81 9.73 -14.14 -5.77
N ILE A 82 8.44 -14.36 -6.05
CA ILE A 82 7.39 -14.22 -5.05
C ILE A 82 6.94 -15.58 -4.58
N SER A 83 6.95 -15.76 -3.26
CA SER A 83 6.24 -16.82 -2.58
C SER A 83 4.86 -16.31 -2.16
N LEU A 84 3.80 -16.97 -2.61
CA LEU A 84 2.43 -16.65 -2.25
C LEU A 84 1.95 -17.60 -1.15
N GLU A 85 1.42 -17.04 -0.08
CA GLU A 85 0.72 -17.77 0.98
C GLU A 85 -0.80 -17.78 0.67
N MET A 86 -1.20 -18.69 -0.21
CA MET A 86 -2.58 -18.82 -0.65
C MET A 86 -3.47 -19.42 0.43
N MET A 87 -4.63 -18.80 0.65
CA MET A 87 -5.63 -19.25 1.62
C MET A 87 -7.03 -18.84 1.18
N ASN A 88 -8.03 -19.53 1.72
CA ASN A 88 -9.40 -19.07 1.59
C ASN A 88 -9.59 -17.85 2.48
N LEU A 89 -10.04 -16.75 1.90
CA LEU A 89 -10.33 -15.52 2.64
C LEU A 89 -11.68 -14.94 2.24
N ASN A 90 -12.32 -14.30 3.19
CA ASN A 90 -13.56 -13.56 2.96
C ASN A 90 -13.24 -12.14 2.49
N LEU A 91 -13.47 -11.87 1.19
CA LEU A 91 -13.17 -10.58 0.60
C LEU A 91 -14.05 -9.45 1.17
N VAL A 92 -15.29 -9.75 1.57
CA VAL A 92 -16.19 -8.78 2.22
C VAL A 92 -15.55 -8.26 3.51
N GLU A 93 -15.06 -9.17 4.34
CA GLU A 93 -14.40 -8.82 5.59
C GLU A 93 -13.12 -8.02 5.37
N LEU A 94 -12.29 -8.45 4.42
CA LEU A 94 -11.05 -7.76 4.08
C LEU A 94 -11.31 -6.33 3.57
N VAL A 95 -12.33 -6.13 2.73
CA VAL A 95 -12.73 -4.81 2.24
C VAL A 95 -13.24 -3.93 3.38
N ASN A 96 -14.04 -4.46 4.28
CA ASN A 96 -14.52 -3.73 5.46
C ASN A 96 -13.37 -3.30 6.38
N GLN A 97 -12.47 -4.20 6.69
CA GLN A 97 -11.30 -3.90 7.53
C GLN A 97 -10.41 -2.83 6.88
N THR A 98 -10.09 -3.00 5.60
CA THR A 98 -9.24 -2.05 4.88
C THR A 98 -9.91 -0.68 4.76
N SER A 99 -11.21 -0.62 4.47
CA SER A 99 -11.94 0.66 4.37
C SER A 99 -11.93 1.43 5.69
N ALA A 100 -12.06 0.74 6.82
CA ALA A 100 -12.00 1.35 8.14
C ALA A 100 -10.63 2.03 8.42
N GLU A 101 -9.54 1.45 7.95
CA GLU A 101 -8.20 2.03 8.08
C GLU A 101 -8.05 3.36 7.31
N PHE A 102 -8.84 3.59 6.28
CA PHE A 102 -8.78 4.79 5.43
C PHE A 102 -9.86 5.83 5.77
N GLU A 103 -10.74 5.57 6.74
CA GLU A 103 -11.87 6.44 7.08
C GLU A 103 -11.43 7.87 7.40
N GLU A 104 -10.43 8.04 8.27
CA GLU A 104 -9.89 9.36 8.62
C GLU A 104 -9.32 10.12 7.41
N LYS A 105 -8.63 9.43 6.51
CA LYS A 105 -8.08 10.04 5.29
C LYS A 105 -9.17 10.52 4.34
N PHE A 106 -10.27 9.78 4.25
CA PHE A 106 -11.43 10.15 3.44
C PHE A 106 -12.16 11.34 4.07
N GLU A 107 -12.39 11.32 5.38
CA GLU A 107 -13.04 12.42 6.11
C GLU A 107 -12.24 13.72 6.01
N ALA A 108 -10.92 13.68 6.12
CA ALA A 108 -10.03 14.83 6.01
C ALA A 108 -10.18 15.60 4.68
N ARG A 109 -10.69 14.94 3.64
CA ARG A 109 -10.95 15.50 2.32
C ARG A 109 -12.43 15.58 1.95
N ASN A 110 -13.30 15.45 2.94
CA ASN A 110 -14.76 15.42 2.75
C ASN A 110 -15.22 14.36 1.72
N LEU A 111 -14.45 13.29 1.56
CA LEU A 111 -14.81 12.18 0.68
C LEU A 111 -15.81 11.27 1.39
N LYS A 112 -16.89 10.95 0.71
CA LYS A 112 -17.90 10.03 1.25
C LYS A 112 -17.72 8.64 0.62
N MET A 113 -17.41 7.66 1.46
CA MET A 113 -17.34 6.26 1.04
C MET A 113 -18.72 5.62 1.09
N ILE A 114 -19.13 5.02 -0.03
CA ILE A 114 -20.40 4.31 -0.14
C ILE A 114 -20.09 2.84 -0.44
N MET A 115 -20.40 2.00 0.55
CA MET A 115 -20.11 0.58 0.52
C MET A 115 -21.34 -0.22 0.11
N ASN A 116 -21.27 -0.93 -1.00
CA ASN A 116 -22.30 -1.87 -1.44
C ASN A 116 -21.70 -3.27 -1.44
N LEU A 117 -21.71 -3.89 -0.27
CA LEU A 117 -21.16 -5.22 -0.03
C LEU A 117 -22.29 -6.21 0.24
N PRO A 118 -22.17 -7.49 -0.21
CA PRO A 118 -23.12 -8.52 0.15
C PRO A 118 -23.08 -8.81 1.64
N THR A 119 -24.20 -9.30 2.19
CA THR A 119 -24.30 -9.76 3.58
C THR A 119 -23.64 -11.13 3.78
N GLU A 120 -23.63 -11.92 2.72
CA GLU A 120 -22.99 -13.24 2.69
C GLU A 120 -21.49 -13.13 2.44
N PRO A 121 -20.67 -14.04 3.01
CA PRO A 121 -19.25 -14.08 2.73
C PRO A 121 -18.95 -14.32 1.25
N ALA A 122 -18.04 -13.54 0.67
CA ALA A 122 -17.47 -13.79 -0.65
C ALA A 122 -16.07 -14.38 -0.49
N THR A 123 -15.98 -15.70 -0.51
CA THR A 123 -14.73 -16.42 -0.29
C THR A 123 -13.94 -16.52 -1.59
N ILE A 124 -12.67 -16.10 -1.54
CA ILE A 124 -11.70 -16.24 -2.62
C ILE A 124 -10.47 -16.99 -2.15
N TYR A 125 -9.74 -17.61 -3.06
CA TYR A 125 -8.47 -18.25 -2.78
C TYR A 125 -7.33 -17.31 -3.21
N ALA A 126 -6.69 -16.67 -2.24
CA ALA A 126 -5.69 -15.64 -2.50
C ALA A 126 -4.72 -15.49 -1.31
N ASP A 127 -3.65 -14.73 -1.51
CA ASP A 127 -2.77 -14.29 -0.44
C ASP A 127 -3.37 -13.05 0.24
N GLY A 128 -3.79 -13.19 1.49
CA GLY A 128 -4.50 -12.15 2.23
C GLY A 128 -3.67 -10.88 2.44
N ARG A 129 -2.37 -11.01 2.71
CA ARG A 129 -1.46 -9.87 2.88
C ARG A 129 -1.32 -9.06 1.59
N ARG A 130 -1.19 -9.75 0.46
CA ARG A 130 -1.06 -9.11 -0.85
C ARG A 130 -2.37 -8.50 -1.32
N MET A 131 -3.49 -9.16 -1.07
CA MET A 131 -4.81 -8.60 -1.34
C MET A 131 -5.08 -7.35 -0.52
N TRP A 132 -4.74 -7.34 0.76
CA TRP A 132 -4.79 -6.13 1.58
C TRP A 132 -3.96 -5.00 0.97
N ARG A 133 -2.74 -5.29 0.50
CA ARG A 133 -1.87 -4.29 -0.14
C ARG A 133 -2.47 -3.72 -1.41
N VAL A 134 -3.11 -4.54 -2.23
CA VAL A 134 -3.85 -4.08 -3.43
C VAL A 134 -4.96 -3.12 -3.02
N LEU A 135 -5.78 -3.50 -2.05
CA LEU A 135 -6.88 -2.66 -1.55
C LEU A 135 -6.37 -1.37 -0.94
N ALA A 136 -5.34 -1.43 -0.10
CA ALA A 136 -4.72 -0.27 0.51
C ALA A 136 -4.18 0.72 -0.54
N ASN A 137 -3.53 0.22 -1.59
CA ASN A 137 -3.05 1.05 -2.70
C ASN A 137 -4.21 1.73 -3.43
N VAL A 138 -5.29 1.03 -3.72
CA VAL A 138 -6.47 1.59 -4.41
C VAL A 138 -7.17 2.62 -3.53
N PHE A 139 -7.41 2.34 -2.27
CA PHE A 139 -8.02 3.30 -1.33
C PHE A 139 -7.14 4.52 -1.11
N ASN A 140 -5.83 4.34 -1.00
CA ASN A 140 -4.90 5.45 -0.87
C ASN A 140 -4.90 6.35 -2.13
N ASN A 141 -4.96 5.75 -3.32
CA ASN A 141 -5.08 6.49 -4.58
C ASN A 141 -6.41 7.25 -4.64
N ALA A 142 -7.51 6.63 -4.23
CA ALA A 142 -8.81 7.30 -4.16
C ALA A 142 -8.77 8.49 -3.18
N ALA A 143 -8.21 8.30 -1.98
CA ALA A 143 -8.06 9.37 -1.00
C ALA A 143 -7.20 10.53 -1.51
N LYS A 144 -6.19 10.24 -2.33
CA LYS A 144 -5.22 11.23 -2.83
C LYS A 144 -5.72 11.99 -4.05
N TYR A 145 -6.38 11.30 -4.99
CA TYR A 145 -6.70 11.84 -6.30
C TYR A 145 -8.19 12.13 -6.52
N ALA A 146 -9.09 11.62 -5.68
CA ALA A 146 -10.49 11.94 -5.77
C ALA A 146 -10.71 13.45 -5.55
N MET A 147 -11.70 14.01 -6.24
CA MET A 147 -12.08 15.39 -6.05
C MET A 147 -12.65 15.59 -4.64
N GLU A 148 -12.21 16.63 -3.95
CA GLU A 148 -12.70 16.94 -2.61
C GLU A 148 -14.24 17.08 -2.59
N GLY A 149 -14.87 16.50 -1.58
CA GLY A 149 -16.31 16.48 -1.44
C GLY A 149 -17.05 15.46 -2.34
N SER A 150 -16.31 14.68 -3.13
CA SER A 150 -16.88 13.65 -4.00
C SER A 150 -17.22 12.35 -3.26
N ARG A 151 -17.78 11.42 -4.00
CA ARG A 151 -18.17 10.09 -3.49
C ARG A 151 -17.27 9.02 -4.05
N VAL A 152 -16.91 8.06 -3.21
CA VAL A 152 -16.18 6.85 -3.61
C VAL A 152 -17.08 5.65 -3.37
N TYR A 153 -17.45 4.98 -4.43
CA TYR A 153 -18.31 3.79 -4.40
C TYR A 153 -17.44 2.55 -4.38
N VAL A 154 -17.73 1.66 -3.45
CA VAL A 154 -17.08 0.36 -3.30
C VAL A 154 -18.14 -0.71 -3.46
N ASP A 155 -18.16 -1.35 -4.61
CA ASP A 155 -19.16 -2.36 -4.97
C ASP A 155 -18.51 -3.73 -5.08
N LEU A 156 -19.04 -4.72 -4.37
CA LEU A 156 -18.60 -6.11 -4.45
C LEU A 156 -19.79 -6.97 -4.86
N VAL A 157 -19.62 -7.71 -5.96
CA VAL A 157 -20.66 -8.57 -6.52
C VAL A 157 -20.08 -9.96 -6.74
N GLN A 158 -20.79 -10.98 -6.29
CA GLN A 158 -20.49 -12.37 -6.60
C GLN A 158 -21.42 -12.87 -7.71
N THR A 159 -20.85 -13.38 -8.80
CA THR A 159 -21.58 -13.96 -9.92
C THR A 159 -21.04 -15.35 -10.19
N GLY A 160 -21.76 -16.40 -9.74
CA GLY A 160 -21.28 -17.76 -9.84
C GLY A 160 -20.01 -18.00 -9.02
N GLU A 161 -18.93 -18.37 -9.68
CA GLU A 161 -17.64 -18.61 -9.06
C GLU A 161 -16.72 -17.38 -9.04
N GLU A 162 -17.17 -16.28 -9.65
CA GLU A 162 -16.39 -15.04 -9.73
C GLU A 162 -16.87 -14.00 -8.72
N VAL A 163 -15.90 -13.29 -8.15
CA VAL A 163 -16.15 -12.14 -7.28
C VAL A 163 -15.54 -10.91 -7.94
N GLN A 164 -16.37 -9.90 -8.16
CA GLN A 164 -15.96 -8.64 -8.75
C GLN A 164 -16.01 -7.53 -7.71
N LEU A 165 -14.87 -6.88 -7.48
CA LEU A 165 -14.76 -5.68 -6.67
C LEU A 165 -14.53 -4.47 -7.58
N THR A 166 -15.36 -3.45 -7.42
CA THR A 166 -15.25 -2.22 -8.19
C THR A 166 -15.15 -1.03 -7.23
N ILE A 167 -14.18 -0.17 -7.45
CA ILE A 167 -14.01 1.08 -6.70
C ILE A 167 -14.05 2.23 -7.70
N LYS A 168 -15.04 3.12 -7.56
CA LYS A 168 -15.27 4.25 -8.46
C LYS A 168 -15.34 5.55 -7.69
N ASN A 169 -14.72 6.58 -8.23
CA ASN A 169 -14.90 7.96 -7.80
C ASN A 169 -15.86 8.69 -8.75
N VAL A 170 -16.82 9.39 -8.19
CA VAL A 170 -17.83 10.18 -8.91
C VAL A 170 -18.03 11.53 -8.25
#